data_a58d2e05080f2ea6f692dec689b841dd
#
_entry.id   a58d2e05080f2ea6f692dec689b841dd
#
_cell.length_a   1.000
_cell.length_b   1.000
_cell.length_c   1.000
_cell.angle_alpha   90.00
_cell.angle_beta   90.00
_cell.angle_gamma   90.00
#
_symmetry.space_group_name_H-M   'P 1'
#
loop_
_entity.id
_entity.type
_entity.pdbx_description
1 polymer ?
#
loop_
_entity_poly.entity_id
_entity_poly.type
_entity_poly.pdbx_seq_one_letter_code
_entity_poly.pdbx_strand_id
1 'polypeptide(L)'
;MCLRSIQKKWLGDKVLPKFEIKKINLSKLRQIMKKLKPSRSHGMDFIDSSSIKLAFPLIEEAVLHLVNQSISSKKFSQLWKIQLVLPLHKKGDTMDGNNFRPVSHIIELGKIIEYVVHDQVYNHFKSNHLFHANHHGFLGHHSTASALIQLHDILLEAAENKELTAALLLEAYNFSHDSVEWFKSYLEDRTQTVQVESKFSDPEPLAEHGVPQGSVLGPLIFIIFNNDFAASGDEGVSILYADDDTDLAHDDNPAGLKNKIQREANRSTDWVADNRMVCAGNKTKLMVIATNQLRRSRFRDQNMQVTVCGAEIEDTKSEKLLGLVLNNELSWKDYLYGETWRPEDNARGLIPQLSQRVGILSKIVKTMQPHRFSLFCNGLFYSKLLYCLQVFGHVWNIPNHDDLNRRYTAFTKEDNRKLQVIQNKVLRLKTGLPSETPTEILLKTSGDLSVQQLTAFTSLLTAQKSIYYQEPVYLAEHFKFNQVQNPRSENTIVPANYKLSVSRGGFFFRTTALFNNLPPNLRRPMEPLAFKREIKPWILRNIPIKPVSS
;
A
#
# COMPACT_ATOMS: atom_id res chain seq x y z
N MET A 1 -2.97 30.08 -11.16
CA MET A 1 -4.04 29.61 -12.06
C MET A 1 -4.81 28.51 -11.36
N CYS A 2 -5.99 28.61 -11.29
CA CYS A 2 -6.96 28.37 -10.26
C CYS A 2 -7.34 26.89 -10.08
N LEU A 3 -7.46 26.42 -8.82
CA LEU A 3 -8.13 25.19 -8.37
C LEU A 3 -9.38 24.81 -9.20
N ARG A 4 -10.13 25.80 -9.69
CA ARG A 4 -11.29 25.60 -10.58
C ARG A 4 -10.96 25.02 -11.97
N SER A 5 -9.76 25.23 -12.51
CA SER A 5 -9.39 24.73 -13.84
C SER A 5 -9.01 23.24 -13.80
N ILE A 6 -8.34 22.80 -12.76
CA ILE A 6 -7.96 21.39 -12.54
C ILE A 6 -9.20 20.56 -12.21
N GLN A 7 -10.07 21.10 -11.35
CA GLN A 7 -11.36 20.51 -11.00
C GLN A 7 -12.23 20.26 -12.25
N LYS A 8 -12.25 21.22 -13.19
CA LYS A 8 -13.00 21.10 -14.45
C LYS A 8 -12.38 20.04 -15.38
N LYS A 9 -11.07 19.89 -15.40
CA LYS A 9 -10.37 18.91 -16.22
C LYS A 9 -10.66 17.47 -15.77
N TRP A 10 -10.67 17.20 -14.46
CA TRP A 10 -10.88 15.86 -13.93
C TRP A 10 -12.34 15.46 -13.76
N LEU A 11 -13.19 16.36 -13.25
CA LEU A 11 -14.60 16.09 -13.01
C LEU A 11 -15.48 16.42 -14.22
N GLY A 12 -14.94 17.13 -15.21
CA GLY A 12 -15.71 17.61 -16.37
C GLY A 12 -16.87 18.50 -15.92
N ASP A 13 -18.00 18.40 -16.62
CA ASP A 13 -19.23 19.13 -16.29
C ASP A 13 -20.11 18.40 -15.24
N LYS A 14 -19.55 17.43 -14.49
CA LYS A 14 -20.29 16.70 -13.44
C LYS A 14 -20.69 17.68 -12.33
N VAL A 15 -21.98 17.79 -12.09
CA VAL A 15 -22.51 18.48 -10.91
C VAL A 15 -22.26 17.59 -9.70
N LEU A 16 -21.29 17.97 -8.86
CA LEU A 16 -21.00 17.23 -7.64
C LEU A 16 -22.13 17.41 -6.64
N PRO A 17 -22.64 16.32 -6.05
CA PRO A 17 -23.63 16.41 -4.98
C PRO A 17 -23.04 17.17 -3.80
N LYS A 18 -23.82 18.06 -3.22
CA LYS A 18 -23.43 18.84 -2.05
C LYS A 18 -23.24 17.92 -0.85
N PHE A 19 -22.07 17.95 -0.20
CA PHE A 19 -21.81 17.22 1.03
C PHE A 19 -22.19 18.05 2.26
N GLU A 20 -22.91 17.43 3.19
CA GLU A 20 -23.26 18.00 4.49
C GLU A 20 -23.09 16.96 5.59
N ILE A 21 -22.42 17.35 6.69
CA ILE A 21 -22.29 16.50 7.88
C ILE A 21 -23.63 16.42 8.59
N LYS A 22 -24.18 15.20 8.73
CA LYS A 22 -25.49 14.95 9.31
C LYS A 22 -25.39 14.37 10.72
N LYS A 23 -26.37 14.71 11.56
CA LYS A 23 -26.57 14.06 12.86
C LYS A 23 -26.72 12.54 12.71
N ILE A 24 -26.30 11.81 13.72
CA ILE A 24 -26.42 10.35 13.75
C ILE A 24 -27.42 9.91 14.81
N ASN A 25 -27.91 8.68 14.68
CA ASN A 25 -28.72 8.00 15.70
C ASN A 25 -27.87 7.04 16.53
N LEU A 26 -28.46 6.50 17.61
CA LEU A 26 -27.80 5.59 18.53
C LEU A 26 -27.30 4.30 17.85
N SER A 27 -28.06 3.75 16.89
CA SER A 27 -27.65 2.56 16.14
C SER A 27 -26.35 2.81 15.38
N LYS A 28 -26.22 3.97 14.73
CA LYS A 28 -24.99 4.36 14.03
C LYS A 28 -23.81 4.57 14.99
N LEU A 29 -24.07 5.21 16.13
CA LEU A 29 -23.04 5.39 17.16
C LEU A 29 -22.53 4.03 17.67
N ARG A 30 -23.40 3.08 17.96
CA ARG A 30 -23.03 1.71 18.37
C ARG A 30 -22.20 0.99 17.32
N GLN A 31 -22.48 1.18 16.01
CA GLN A 31 -21.66 0.63 14.92
C GLN A 31 -20.24 1.23 14.92
N ILE A 32 -20.11 2.53 15.14
CA ILE A 32 -18.82 3.22 15.22
C ILE A 32 -18.02 2.73 16.43
N MET A 33 -18.66 2.59 17.58
CA MET A 33 -18.01 2.08 18.79
C MET A 33 -17.45 0.65 18.63
N LYS A 34 -18.04 -0.18 17.75
CA LYS A 34 -17.47 -1.50 17.40
C LYS A 34 -16.15 -1.39 16.65
N LYS A 35 -15.96 -0.34 15.84
CA LYS A 35 -14.71 -0.09 15.07
C LYS A 35 -13.56 0.39 15.97
N LEU A 36 -13.86 1.05 17.09
CA LEU A 36 -12.85 1.52 18.03
C LEU A 36 -12.09 0.33 18.63
N LYS A 37 -10.78 0.27 18.42
CA LYS A 37 -9.95 -0.82 18.96
C LYS A 37 -9.65 -0.57 20.45
N PRO A 38 -9.80 -1.57 21.33
CA PRO A 38 -9.37 -1.43 22.72
C PRO A 38 -7.88 -1.13 22.79
N SER A 39 -7.51 -0.09 23.51
CA SER A 39 -6.13 0.33 23.75
C SER A 39 -6.03 0.92 25.15
N ARG A 40 -4.85 0.88 25.74
CA ARG A 40 -4.51 1.59 26.98
C ARG A 40 -3.83 2.94 26.73
N SER A 41 -3.61 3.30 25.47
CA SER A 41 -3.14 4.64 25.11
C SER A 41 -4.26 5.64 25.38
N HIS A 42 -3.91 6.78 25.93
CA HIS A 42 -4.85 7.85 26.33
C HIS A 42 -4.34 9.22 25.86
N GLY A 43 -5.24 10.18 25.79
CA GLY A 43 -4.90 11.59 25.60
C GLY A 43 -4.55 12.28 26.91
N MET A 44 -4.61 13.61 26.93
CA MET A 44 -4.34 14.43 28.12
C MET A 44 -5.38 14.24 29.26
N ASP A 45 -6.52 13.64 28.96
CA ASP A 45 -7.57 13.31 29.94
C ASP A 45 -7.32 11.99 30.67
N PHE A 46 -6.26 11.25 30.33
CA PHE A 46 -5.90 9.94 30.87
C PHE A 46 -7.01 8.87 30.72
N ILE A 47 -7.98 9.09 29.83
CA ILE A 47 -9.06 8.13 29.53
C ILE A 47 -8.70 7.34 28.27
N ASP A 48 -8.61 6.02 28.41
CA ASP A 48 -8.30 5.12 27.29
C ASP A 48 -9.57 4.56 26.62
N SER A 49 -9.41 4.02 25.41
CA SER A 49 -10.52 3.47 24.64
C SER A 49 -11.13 2.22 25.26
N SER A 50 -10.38 1.46 26.06
CA SER A 50 -10.89 0.28 26.79
C SER A 50 -11.87 0.71 27.88
N SER A 51 -11.52 1.76 28.62
CA SER A 51 -12.36 2.35 29.66
C SER A 51 -13.66 2.93 29.08
N ILE A 52 -13.57 3.68 27.98
CA ILE A 52 -14.76 4.19 27.27
C ILE A 52 -15.66 3.05 26.81
N LYS A 53 -15.09 2.00 26.21
CA LYS A 53 -15.89 0.84 25.77
C LYS A 53 -16.62 0.13 26.92
N LEU A 54 -15.98 0.03 28.07
CA LEU A 54 -16.59 -0.56 29.25
C LEU A 54 -17.76 0.30 29.78
N ALA A 55 -17.56 1.62 29.83
CA ALA A 55 -18.57 2.57 30.30
C ALA A 55 -19.68 2.84 29.25
N PHE A 56 -19.45 2.55 27.99
CA PHE A 56 -20.30 2.95 26.88
C PHE A 56 -21.78 2.62 27.05
N PRO A 57 -22.21 1.42 27.53
CA PRO A 57 -23.61 1.13 27.73
C PRO A 57 -24.33 2.08 28.70
N LEU A 58 -23.59 2.74 29.59
CA LEU A 58 -24.12 3.70 30.58
C LEU A 58 -24.08 5.14 30.07
N ILE A 59 -23.19 5.47 29.12
CA ILE A 59 -22.95 6.85 28.67
C ILE A 59 -23.35 7.08 27.21
N GLU A 60 -23.90 6.09 26.50
CA GLU A 60 -24.15 6.16 25.08
C GLU A 60 -25.06 7.32 24.64
N GLU A 61 -26.09 7.65 25.41
CA GLU A 61 -26.97 8.78 25.13
C GLU A 61 -26.24 10.12 25.31
N ALA A 62 -25.41 10.25 26.34
CA ALA A 62 -24.59 11.45 26.55
C ALA A 62 -23.56 11.64 25.43
N VAL A 63 -22.91 10.56 25.02
CA VAL A 63 -21.96 10.59 23.88
C VAL A 63 -22.68 10.97 22.58
N LEU A 64 -23.88 10.40 22.33
CA LEU A 64 -24.70 10.73 21.17
C LEU A 64 -25.07 12.21 21.16
N HIS A 65 -25.47 12.74 22.33
CA HIS A 65 -25.82 14.15 22.49
C HIS A 65 -24.61 15.06 22.16
N LEU A 66 -23.45 14.79 22.72
CA LEU A 66 -22.21 15.55 22.46
C LEU A 66 -21.80 15.54 20.98
N VAL A 67 -21.85 14.37 20.33
CA VAL A 67 -21.57 14.22 18.91
C VAL A 67 -22.53 15.08 18.07
N ASN A 68 -23.84 14.96 18.31
CA ASN A 68 -24.86 15.68 17.57
C ASN A 68 -24.86 17.19 17.86
N GLN A 69 -24.50 17.58 19.06
CA GLN A 69 -24.32 18.98 19.44
C GLN A 69 -23.14 19.61 18.68
N SER A 70 -22.00 18.94 18.60
CA SER A 70 -20.85 19.41 17.83
C SER A 70 -21.21 19.62 16.33
N ILE A 71 -21.94 18.68 15.74
CA ILE A 71 -22.41 18.77 14.36
C ILE A 71 -23.37 19.96 14.19
N SER A 72 -24.35 20.12 15.09
CA SER A 72 -25.35 21.19 15.00
C SER A 72 -24.76 22.58 15.21
N SER A 73 -23.82 22.71 16.13
CA SER A 73 -23.14 23.97 16.44
C SER A 73 -22.00 24.29 15.45
N LYS A 74 -21.66 23.34 14.58
CA LYS A 74 -20.51 23.43 13.63
C LYS A 74 -19.19 23.67 14.36
N LYS A 75 -19.05 23.16 15.59
CA LYS A 75 -17.87 23.37 16.43
C LYS A 75 -17.30 22.06 16.93
N PHE A 76 -16.00 21.88 16.76
CA PHE A 76 -15.22 20.84 17.43
C PHE A 76 -14.81 21.37 18.82
N SER A 77 -15.06 20.61 19.88
CA SER A 77 -14.81 21.06 21.25
C SER A 77 -13.34 21.41 21.49
N GLN A 78 -13.08 22.51 22.19
CA GLN A 78 -11.72 22.96 22.50
C GLN A 78 -10.95 21.92 23.33
N LEU A 79 -11.63 21.22 24.25
CA LEU A 79 -11.03 20.16 25.03
C LEU A 79 -10.50 18.99 24.16
N TRP A 80 -11.12 18.72 23.02
CA TRP A 80 -10.71 17.64 22.11
C TRP A 80 -9.54 18.04 21.18
N LYS A 81 -9.15 19.31 21.16
CA LYS A 81 -8.06 19.85 20.34
C LYS A 81 -6.69 19.69 20.98
N ILE A 82 -6.65 19.29 22.24
CA ILE A 82 -5.40 19.09 22.99
C ILE A 82 -4.79 17.74 22.61
N GLN A 83 -3.53 17.74 22.23
CA GLN A 83 -2.80 16.55 21.80
C GLN A 83 -1.66 16.23 22.78
N LEU A 84 -1.53 14.96 23.12
CA LEU A 84 -0.37 14.43 23.81
C LEU A 84 0.59 13.83 22.78
N VAL A 85 1.76 14.40 22.59
CA VAL A 85 2.75 13.96 21.61
C VAL A 85 3.80 13.08 22.27
N LEU A 86 3.93 11.85 21.77
CA LEU A 86 5.01 10.92 22.15
C LEU A 86 6.07 10.89 21.04
N PRO A 87 7.32 11.29 21.29
CA PRO A 87 8.39 11.22 20.33
C PRO A 87 8.88 9.77 20.19
N LEU A 88 8.63 9.13 19.06
CA LEU A 88 9.13 7.79 18.76
C LEU A 88 10.42 7.86 17.96
N HIS A 89 11.52 7.34 18.52
CA HIS A 89 12.82 7.30 17.83
C HIS A 89 12.73 6.52 16.51
N LYS A 90 13.15 7.14 15.42
CA LYS A 90 13.10 6.58 14.06
C LYS A 90 14.41 5.92 13.66
N LYS A 91 15.51 6.66 13.76
CA LYS A 91 16.89 6.23 13.45
C LYS A 91 17.86 7.35 13.81
N GLY A 92 19.16 7.04 13.86
CA GLY A 92 20.20 8.04 14.08
C GLY A 92 20.45 8.33 15.56
N ASP A 93 21.04 9.48 15.84
CA ASP A 93 21.36 9.92 17.19
C ASP A 93 20.09 10.24 17.99
N THR A 94 19.99 9.71 19.20
CA THR A 94 18.88 9.97 20.14
C THR A 94 18.90 11.38 20.73
N MET A 95 20.00 12.12 20.56
CA MET A 95 20.11 13.52 20.99
C MET A 95 19.57 14.52 19.95
N ASP A 96 19.34 14.08 18.71
CA ASP A 96 18.77 14.92 17.64
C ASP A 96 17.26 14.72 17.55
N GLY A 97 16.48 15.77 17.83
CA GLY A 97 15.01 15.76 17.75
C GLY A 97 14.46 15.39 16.36
N ASN A 98 15.19 15.66 15.27
CA ASN A 98 14.81 15.30 13.92
C ASN A 98 14.78 13.78 13.68
N ASN A 99 15.41 13.00 14.55
CA ASN A 99 15.40 11.54 14.50
C ASN A 99 14.18 10.91 15.18
N PHE A 100 13.21 11.70 15.62
CA PHE A 100 11.98 11.23 16.23
C PHE A 100 10.77 11.49 15.33
N ARG A 101 9.76 10.61 15.42
CA ARG A 101 8.42 10.82 14.87
C ARG A 101 7.50 11.30 15.99
N PRO A 102 6.85 12.46 15.87
CA PRO A 102 5.82 12.88 16.80
C PRO A 102 4.57 12.05 16.58
N VAL A 103 4.19 11.19 17.53
CA VAL A 103 2.92 10.45 17.48
C VAL A 103 1.96 11.10 18.45
N SER A 104 0.88 11.68 17.94
CA SER A 104 -0.10 12.37 18.74
C SER A 104 -1.17 11.42 19.26
N HIS A 105 -1.43 11.50 20.54
CA HIS A 105 -2.54 10.86 21.21
C HIS A 105 -3.62 11.91 21.49
N ILE A 106 -4.75 11.77 20.81
CA ILE A 106 -5.93 12.63 20.98
C ILE A 106 -6.88 12.00 21.99
N ILE A 107 -7.68 12.86 22.61
CA ILE A 107 -8.76 12.47 23.54
C ILE A 107 -9.73 11.53 22.83
N GLU A 108 -10.06 10.41 23.47
CA GLU A 108 -10.84 9.33 22.84
C GLU A 108 -12.27 9.73 22.46
N LEU A 109 -12.91 10.64 23.22
CA LEU A 109 -14.21 11.21 22.82
C LEU A 109 -14.10 12.02 21.53
N GLY A 110 -13.00 12.75 21.34
CA GLY A 110 -12.71 13.43 20.08
C GLY A 110 -12.56 12.45 18.91
N LYS A 111 -11.91 11.31 19.11
CA LYS A 111 -11.82 10.26 18.08
C LYS A 111 -13.18 9.68 17.67
N ILE A 112 -14.12 9.56 18.61
CA ILE A 112 -15.47 9.05 18.29
C ILE A 112 -16.15 9.97 17.26
N ILE A 113 -16.11 11.28 17.47
CA ILE A 113 -16.69 12.23 16.51
C ILE A 113 -15.91 12.26 15.19
N GLU A 114 -14.59 12.14 15.24
CA GLU A 114 -13.79 11.99 14.03
C GLU A 114 -14.22 10.76 13.22
N TYR A 115 -14.49 9.61 13.84
CA TYR A 115 -15.05 8.43 13.17
C TYR A 115 -16.43 8.69 12.55
N VAL A 116 -17.29 9.46 13.21
CA VAL A 116 -18.61 9.83 12.67
C VAL A 116 -18.48 10.64 11.40
N VAL A 117 -17.61 11.65 11.41
CA VAL A 117 -17.37 12.55 10.27
C VAL A 117 -16.62 11.82 9.17
N HIS A 118 -15.58 11.06 9.52
CA HIS A 118 -14.82 10.22 8.59
C HIS A 118 -15.74 9.28 7.80
N ASP A 119 -16.63 8.57 8.48
CA ASP A 119 -17.54 7.62 7.83
C ASP A 119 -18.47 8.31 6.80
N GLN A 120 -18.92 9.52 7.11
CA GLN A 120 -19.78 10.31 6.19
C GLN A 120 -19.00 10.84 4.99
N VAL A 121 -17.85 11.46 5.23
CA VAL A 121 -16.98 12.02 4.16
C VAL A 121 -16.48 10.88 3.26
N TYR A 122 -15.94 9.83 3.83
CA TYR A 122 -15.42 8.69 3.08
C TYR A 122 -16.50 8.07 2.17
N ASN A 123 -17.71 7.85 2.72
CA ASN A 123 -18.81 7.29 1.93
C ASN A 123 -19.29 8.25 0.83
N HIS A 124 -19.29 9.56 1.07
CA HIS A 124 -19.62 10.56 0.05
C HIS A 124 -18.63 10.49 -1.11
N PHE A 125 -17.33 10.49 -0.82
CA PHE A 125 -16.28 10.37 -1.84
C PHE A 125 -16.38 9.05 -2.59
N LYS A 126 -16.53 7.95 -1.87
CA LYS A 126 -16.65 6.61 -2.47
C LYS A 126 -17.88 6.46 -3.35
N SER A 127 -19.07 6.84 -2.86
CA SER A 127 -20.34 6.68 -3.60
C SER A 127 -20.42 7.54 -4.85
N ASN A 128 -19.68 8.63 -4.90
CA ASN A 128 -19.65 9.55 -6.03
C ASN A 128 -18.40 9.40 -6.92
N HIS A 129 -17.57 8.37 -6.65
CA HIS A 129 -16.32 8.10 -7.38
C HIS A 129 -15.40 9.32 -7.42
N LEU A 130 -15.21 9.98 -6.26
CA LEU A 130 -14.41 11.19 -6.13
C LEU A 130 -12.94 10.92 -5.76
N PHE A 131 -12.58 9.71 -5.33
CA PHE A 131 -11.18 9.33 -5.19
C PHE A 131 -10.57 9.02 -6.55
N HIS A 132 -9.36 9.52 -6.78
CA HIS A 132 -8.64 9.22 -8.01
C HIS A 132 -8.28 7.72 -8.07
N ALA A 133 -8.43 7.09 -9.25
CA ALA A 133 -8.25 5.64 -9.42
C ALA A 133 -6.84 5.15 -9.06
N ASN A 134 -5.83 6.02 -9.21
CA ASN A 134 -4.43 5.73 -8.92
C ASN A 134 -4.02 6.03 -7.47
N HIS A 135 -4.97 6.40 -6.61
CA HIS A 135 -4.70 6.65 -5.19
C HIS A 135 -4.86 5.35 -4.39
N HIS A 136 -3.80 4.91 -3.71
CA HIS A 136 -3.79 3.65 -2.96
C HIS A 136 -3.62 3.80 -1.45
N GLY A 137 -3.21 4.98 -0.97
CA GLY A 137 -3.03 5.25 0.45
C GLY A 137 -4.34 5.45 1.20
N PHE A 138 -4.48 4.89 2.39
CA PHE A 138 -5.60 5.06 3.32
C PHE A 138 -7.00 4.74 2.77
N LEU A 139 -7.12 4.18 1.58
CA LEU A 139 -8.37 3.73 0.99
C LEU A 139 -8.70 2.29 1.35
N GLY A 140 -10.00 1.99 1.54
CA GLY A 140 -10.46 0.62 1.76
C GLY A 140 -10.13 -0.28 0.58
N HIS A 141 -9.71 -1.52 0.86
CA HIS A 141 -9.33 -2.53 -0.15
C HIS A 141 -8.09 -2.20 -0.99
N HIS A 142 -7.44 -1.05 -0.77
CA HIS A 142 -6.16 -0.65 -1.35
C HIS A 142 -4.99 -1.03 -0.41
N SER A 143 -3.78 -1.08 -0.93
CA SER A 143 -2.57 -1.44 -0.17
C SER A 143 -1.31 -1.03 -0.93
N THR A 144 -0.15 -1.09 -0.26
CA THR A 144 1.16 -0.96 -0.92
C THR A 144 1.33 -1.97 -2.05
N ALA A 145 0.79 -3.20 -1.89
CA ALA A 145 0.84 -4.21 -2.93
C ALA A 145 0.00 -3.84 -4.15
N SER A 146 -1.17 -3.20 -3.99
CA SER A 146 -1.99 -2.77 -5.13
C SER A 146 -1.32 -1.63 -5.90
N ALA A 147 -0.70 -0.66 -5.21
CA ALA A 147 0.10 0.39 -5.85
C ALA A 147 1.28 -0.19 -6.64
N LEU A 148 2.03 -1.11 -6.02
CA LEU A 148 3.17 -1.76 -6.66
C LEU A 148 2.79 -2.69 -7.82
N ILE A 149 1.61 -3.33 -7.77
CA ILE A 149 1.09 -4.11 -8.91
C ILE A 149 0.80 -3.18 -10.08
N GLN A 150 0.09 -2.08 -9.85
CA GLN A 150 -0.23 -1.09 -10.88
C GLN A 150 1.05 -0.49 -11.48
N LEU A 151 1.98 -0.05 -10.64
CA LEU A 151 3.27 0.46 -11.08
C LEU A 151 4.02 -0.55 -11.96
N HIS A 152 4.17 -1.78 -11.46
CA HIS A 152 4.91 -2.83 -12.17
C HIS A 152 4.24 -3.19 -13.50
N ASP A 153 2.92 -3.17 -13.58
CA ASP A 153 2.18 -3.45 -14.80
C ASP A 153 2.40 -2.36 -15.87
N ILE A 154 2.34 -1.09 -15.49
CA ILE A 154 2.64 0.05 -16.38
C ILE A 154 4.08 -0.04 -16.92
N LEU A 155 5.03 -0.40 -16.05
CA LEU A 155 6.43 -0.59 -16.48
C LEU A 155 6.59 -1.76 -17.46
N LEU A 156 5.83 -2.83 -17.30
CA LEU A 156 5.83 -3.98 -18.20
C LEU A 156 5.16 -3.64 -19.54
N GLU A 157 4.09 -2.85 -19.54
CA GLU A 157 3.40 -2.37 -20.74
C GLU A 157 4.31 -1.44 -21.57
N ALA A 158 4.98 -0.48 -20.92
CA ALA A 158 5.98 0.36 -21.60
C ALA A 158 7.13 -0.47 -22.20
N ALA A 159 7.59 -1.51 -21.49
CA ALA A 159 8.58 -2.43 -22.01
C ALA A 159 8.10 -3.20 -23.25
N GLU A 160 6.82 -3.64 -23.29
CA GLU A 160 6.19 -4.25 -24.48
C GLU A 160 6.17 -3.31 -25.67
N ASN A 161 5.88 -2.02 -25.44
CA ASN A 161 5.84 -0.96 -26.44
C ASN A 161 7.24 -0.47 -26.85
N LYS A 162 8.30 -0.99 -26.20
CA LYS A 162 9.70 -0.55 -26.38
C LYS A 162 9.92 0.91 -25.99
N GLU A 163 9.24 1.36 -24.96
CA GLU A 163 9.31 2.70 -24.39
C GLU A 163 10.11 2.72 -23.08
N LEU A 164 10.62 3.88 -22.74
CA LEU A 164 11.29 4.21 -21.49
C LEU A 164 10.28 4.89 -20.58
N THR A 165 10.34 4.72 -19.26
CA THR A 165 9.36 5.26 -18.32
C THR A 165 9.98 6.14 -17.24
N ALA A 166 9.31 7.23 -16.87
CA ALA A 166 9.63 8.12 -15.75
C ALA A 166 8.38 8.74 -15.09
N ALA A 167 8.42 9.26 -13.88
CA ALA A 167 7.28 9.47 -12.94
C ALA A 167 7.12 10.77 -12.10
N LEU A 168 5.85 11.40 -11.78
CA LEU A 168 5.52 12.56 -10.83
C LEU A 168 4.01 13.01 -10.66
N LEU A 169 3.16 13.95 -9.92
CA LEU A 169 2.00 14.22 -8.99
C LEU A 169 0.80 15.26 -9.17
N LEU A 170 -0.61 15.42 -8.42
CA LEU A 170 -1.46 16.56 -7.82
C LEU A 170 -3.04 16.65 -7.74
N GLU A 171 -3.95 17.57 -7.08
CA GLU A 171 -5.16 17.76 -6.22
C GLU A 171 -6.54 18.49 -6.61
N ALA A 172 -7.84 18.42 -5.87
CA ALA A 172 -8.88 19.32 -5.22
C ALA A 172 -10.41 19.00 -5.25
N TYR A 173 -11.28 19.39 -4.20
CA TYR A 173 -12.74 19.06 -4.05
C TYR A 173 -13.69 20.13 -3.46
N ASN A 174 -15.08 19.89 -3.55
CA ASN A 174 -16.18 20.83 -3.25
C ASN A 174 -17.00 20.45 -1.98
N PHE A 175 -16.82 21.16 -0.86
CA PHE A 175 -17.57 20.99 0.40
C PHE A 175 -18.64 22.06 0.61
N SER A 176 -19.73 21.74 1.36
CA SER A 176 -20.73 22.72 1.79
C SER A 176 -20.17 23.70 2.83
N HIS A 177 -20.68 24.95 2.87
CA HIS A 177 -20.25 25.96 3.84
C HIS A 177 -20.31 25.47 5.29
N ASP A 178 -21.36 24.77 5.69
CA ASP A 178 -21.54 24.27 7.07
C ASP A 178 -20.53 23.17 7.43
N SER A 179 -20.21 22.31 6.46
CA SER A 179 -19.15 21.31 6.61
C SER A 179 -17.78 21.97 6.68
N VAL A 180 -17.53 23.00 5.86
CA VAL A 180 -16.29 23.76 5.89
C VAL A 180 -16.09 24.43 7.24
N GLU A 181 -17.12 25.07 7.83
CA GLU A 181 -17.05 25.69 9.16
C GLU A 181 -16.72 24.68 10.26
N TRP A 182 -17.28 23.47 10.18
CA TRP A 182 -16.94 22.41 11.13
C TRP A 182 -15.47 21.97 10.98
N PHE A 183 -14.98 21.77 9.74
CA PHE A 183 -13.58 21.42 9.49
C PHE A 183 -12.62 22.54 9.88
N LYS A 184 -12.99 23.79 9.63
CA LYS A 184 -12.25 24.96 10.10
C LYS A 184 -12.11 24.93 11.61
N SER A 185 -13.23 24.78 12.34
CA SER A 185 -13.19 24.61 13.79
C SER A 185 -12.39 23.37 14.25
N TYR A 186 -12.35 22.29 13.48
CA TYR A 186 -11.55 21.11 13.79
C TYR A 186 -10.04 21.36 13.67
N LEU A 187 -9.60 22.16 12.71
CA LEU A 187 -8.19 22.42 12.41
C LEU A 187 -7.60 23.58 13.21
N GLU A 188 -8.38 24.62 13.53
CA GLU A 188 -7.93 25.82 14.23
C GLU A 188 -7.74 25.62 15.73
N ASP A 189 -6.91 26.48 16.35
CA ASP A 189 -6.68 26.60 17.79
C ASP A 189 -6.29 25.28 18.48
N ARG A 190 -5.50 24.45 17.83
CA ARG A 190 -5.02 23.20 18.42
C ARG A 190 -3.76 23.43 19.23
N THR A 191 -3.62 22.69 20.34
CA THR A 191 -2.43 22.70 21.18
C THR A 191 -1.82 21.32 21.34
N GLN A 192 -0.53 21.27 21.58
CA GLN A 192 0.20 20.04 21.81
C GLN A 192 1.07 20.14 23.06
N THR A 193 1.20 19.02 23.76
CA THR A 193 2.12 18.86 24.89
C THR A 193 2.97 17.62 24.63
N VAL A 194 4.28 17.74 24.70
CA VAL A 194 5.20 16.61 24.46
C VAL A 194 5.45 15.88 25.77
N GLN A 195 5.34 14.56 25.75
CA GLN A 195 5.67 13.71 26.88
C GLN A 195 6.96 12.93 26.59
N VAL A 196 7.94 13.07 27.48
CA VAL A 196 9.16 12.25 27.51
C VAL A 196 9.24 11.59 28.87
N GLU A 197 9.16 10.28 28.92
CA GLU A 197 9.04 9.50 30.16
C GLU A 197 7.85 9.95 31.01
N SER A 198 8.07 10.52 32.19
CA SER A 198 7.04 11.03 33.11
C SER A 198 6.92 12.57 33.12
N LYS A 199 7.66 13.25 32.23
CA LYS A 199 7.68 14.73 32.17
C LYS A 199 6.88 15.21 30.98
N PHE A 200 6.21 16.36 31.15
CA PHE A 200 5.43 17.03 30.13
C PHE A 200 6.05 18.39 29.82
N SER A 201 6.04 18.79 28.56
CA SER A 201 6.32 20.17 28.17
C SER A 201 5.15 21.09 28.52
N ASP A 202 5.38 22.40 28.48
CA ASP A 202 4.29 23.36 28.43
C ASP A 202 3.43 23.14 27.17
N PRO A 203 2.13 23.47 27.21
CA PRO A 203 1.27 23.41 26.04
C PRO A 203 1.72 24.47 25.00
N GLU A 204 1.99 24.03 23.79
CA GLU A 204 2.35 24.89 22.66
C GLU A 204 1.27 24.85 21.59
N PRO A 205 0.95 25.99 20.94
CA PRO A 205 0.08 25.96 19.77
C PRO A 205 0.63 25.05 18.68
N LEU A 206 -0.24 24.29 18.03
CA LEU A 206 0.14 23.58 16.83
C LEU A 206 0.34 24.60 15.70
N ALA A 207 1.36 24.41 14.86
CA ALA A 207 1.57 25.27 13.71
C ALA A 207 0.30 25.40 12.86
N GLU A 208 0.10 26.58 12.25
CA GLU A 208 -1.12 26.94 11.52
C GLU A 208 -1.47 26.02 10.34
N HIS A 209 -0.59 25.04 10.00
CA HIS A 209 -0.73 24.20 8.82
C HIS A 209 -0.55 22.71 9.19
N GLY A 210 -1.41 21.87 8.62
CA GLY A 210 -1.34 20.42 8.74
C GLY A 210 -2.48 19.80 9.55
N VAL A 211 -2.47 18.47 9.61
CA VAL A 211 -3.43 17.65 10.37
C VAL A 211 -2.74 16.90 11.51
N PRO A 212 -3.44 16.64 12.62
CA PRO A 212 -2.85 15.92 13.76
C PRO A 212 -2.36 14.53 13.35
N GLN A 213 -1.08 14.26 13.50
CA GLN A 213 -0.49 12.95 13.19
C GLN A 213 -0.93 11.91 14.24
N GLY A 214 -1.91 11.08 13.92
CA GLY A 214 -2.54 10.10 14.84
C GLY A 214 -4.05 10.30 15.00
N SER A 215 -4.62 11.33 14.35
CA SER A 215 -6.08 11.50 14.24
C SER A 215 -6.70 10.51 13.27
N VAL A 216 -8.00 10.30 13.40
CA VAL A 216 -8.79 9.46 12.49
C VAL A 216 -9.07 10.18 11.17
N LEU A 217 -9.31 11.48 11.23
CA LEU A 217 -9.59 12.33 10.06
C LEU A 217 -8.33 12.76 9.30
N GLY A 218 -7.18 12.86 9.97
CA GLY A 218 -5.95 13.34 9.36
C GLY A 218 -5.59 12.62 8.05
N PRO A 219 -5.51 11.29 8.03
CA PRO A 219 -5.24 10.55 6.79
C PRO A 219 -6.27 10.80 5.70
N LEU A 220 -7.57 10.87 6.03
CA LEU A 220 -8.62 11.12 5.05
C LEU A 220 -8.56 12.55 4.49
N ILE A 221 -8.35 13.56 5.34
CA ILE A 221 -8.17 14.94 4.90
C ILE A 221 -6.95 15.05 3.99
N PHE A 222 -5.86 14.37 4.34
CA PHE A 222 -4.64 14.38 3.53
C PHE A 222 -4.85 13.77 2.14
N ILE A 223 -5.50 12.60 2.03
CA ILE A 223 -5.78 11.99 0.72
C ILE A 223 -6.83 12.76 -0.09
N ILE A 224 -7.73 13.50 0.55
CA ILE A 224 -8.61 14.45 -0.12
C ILE A 224 -7.81 15.67 -0.59
N PHE A 225 -6.89 16.16 0.22
CA PHE A 225 -6.04 17.29 -0.09
C PHE A 225 -5.14 17.00 -1.30
N ASN A 226 -4.48 15.86 -1.42
CA ASN A 226 -3.59 15.55 -2.55
C ASN A 226 -4.24 14.73 -3.68
N ASN A 227 -5.55 14.63 -3.74
CA ASN A 227 -6.25 13.75 -4.68
C ASN A 227 -6.33 14.28 -6.13
N ASP A 228 -6.33 15.60 -6.38
CA ASP A 228 -6.26 16.21 -7.71
C ASP A 228 -4.83 16.30 -8.26
N PHE A 229 -3.86 16.05 -7.43
CA PHE A 229 -2.47 15.94 -7.79
C PHE A 229 -2.26 14.91 -8.92
N ALA A 230 -2.89 13.71 -8.87
CA ALA A 230 -2.84 12.72 -9.93
C ALA A 230 -3.58 13.16 -11.22
N ALA A 231 -4.57 14.04 -11.09
CA ALA A 231 -5.39 14.47 -12.22
C ALA A 231 -4.77 15.60 -13.05
N SER A 232 -3.72 16.25 -12.57
CA SER A 232 -3.10 17.39 -13.23
C SER A 232 -2.06 17.04 -14.28
N GLY A 233 -1.62 15.75 -14.36
CA GLY A 233 -0.70 15.25 -15.38
C GLY A 233 -1.31 15.24 -16.79
N ASP A 234 -0.54 15.70 -17.79
CA ASP A 234 -0.97 15.72 -19.18
C ASP A 234 -0.39 14.56 -20.01
N GLU A 235 0.78 14.06 -19.64
CA GLU A 235 1.55 13.11 -20.46
C GLU A 235 2.04 11.89 -19.66
N GLY A 236 1.77 11.84 -18.36
CA GLY A 236 2.23 10.79 -17.43
C GLY A 236 1.11 10.14 -16.63
N VAL A 237 1.45 9.11 -15.89
CA VAL A 237 0.57 8.44 -14.93
C VAL A 237 1.14 8.59 -13.53
N SER A 238 0.38 9.16 -12.61
CA SER A 238 0.75 9.29 -11.20
C SER A 238 0.14 8.18 -10.37
N ILE A 239 0.93 7.55 -9.50
CA ILE A 239 0.48 6.55 -8.53
C ILE A 239 0.76 7.11 -7.13
N LEU A 240 -0.29 7.26 -6.34
CA LEU A 240 -0.26 7.87 -5.01
C LEU A 240 -0.38 6.82 -3.91
N TYR A 241 0.50 6.90 -2.92
CA TYR A 241 0.37 6.15 -1.68
C TYR A 241 0.64 7.06 -0.47
N ALA A 242 -0.37 7.74 0.01
CA ALA A 242 -0.29 8.78 1.03
C ALA A 242 0.60 9.95 0.57
N ASP A 243 1.74 10.16 1.22
CA ASP A 243 2.76 11.14 0.90
C ASP A 243 3.84 10.64 -0.07
N ASP A 244 3.83 9.33 -0.38
CA ASP A 244 4.73 8.75 -1.38
C ASP A 244 4.08 8.80 -2.77
N ASP A 245 4.69 9.54 -3.66
CA ASP A 245 4.27 9.74 -5.03
C ASP A 245 5.20 9.08 -6.02
N THR A 246 4.64 8.55 -7.08
CA THR A 246 5.42 7.99 -8.18
C THR A 246 4.80 8.38 -9.51
N ASP A 247 5.46 9.28 -10.21
CA ASP A 247 5.06 9.70 -11.56
C ASP A 247 5.80 8.91 -12.63
N LEU A 248 5.09 8.50 -13.65
CA LEU A 248 5.59 7.69 -14.75
C LEU A 248 5.38 8.46 -16.06
N ALA A 249 6.45 8.70 -16.80
CA ALA A 249 6.37 9.13 -18.21
C ALA A 249 7.04 8.06 -19.08
N HIS A 250 6.61 7.91 -20.31
CA HIS A 250 7.21 6.97 -21.25
C HIS A 250 7.37 7.58 -22.63
N ASP A 251 8.47 7.21 -23.27
CA ASP A 251 8.82 7.64 -24.61
C ASP A 251 9.72 6.60 -25.29
N ASP A 252 9.72 6.58 -26.59
CA ASP A 252 10.56 5.66 -27.35
C ASP A 252 11.99 6.17 -27.54
N ASN A 253 12.28 7.44 -27.21
CA ASN A 253 13.61 8.02 -27.25
C ASN A 253 13.99 8.79 -25.97
N PRO A 254 15.29 8.85 -25.61
CA PRO A 254 15.74 9.48 -24.36
C PRO A 254 15.48 10.99 -24.27
N ALA A 255 15.54 11.71 -25.37
CA ALA A 255 15.32 13.16 -25.38
C ALA A 255 13.83 13.49 -25.16
N GLY A 256 12.93 12.75 -25.81
CA GLY A 256 11.49 12.85 -25.58
C GLY A 256 11.13 12.52 -24.14
N LEU A 257 11.68 11.43 -23.60
CA LEU A 257 11.50 11.05 -22.21
C LEU A 257 11.97 12.14 -21.24
N LYS A 258 13.17 12.69 -21.46
CA LYS A 258 13.69 13.79 -20.62
C LYS A 258 12.75 14.99 -20.63
N ASN A 259 12.25 15.38 -21.79
CA ASN A 259 11.34 16.51 -21.90
C ASN A 259 10.00 16.25 -21.17
N LYS A 260 9.45 15.04 -21.29
CA LYS A 260 8.20 14.66 -20.61
C LYS A 260 8.37 14.68 -19.11
N ILE A 261 9.40 13.99 -18.58
CA ILE A 261 9.61 13.93 -17.13
C ILE A 261 9.99 15.30 -16.53
N GLN A 262 10.68 16.17 -17.28
CA GLN A 262 10.96 17.53 -16.83
C GLN A 262 9.67 18.36 -16.74
N ARG A 263 8.72 18.19 -17.68
CA ARG A 263 7.40 18.85 -17.59
C ARG A 263 6.62 18.38 -16.37
N GLU A 264 6.65 17.07 -16.09
CA GLU A 264 6.02 16.53 -14.88
C GLU A 264 6.72 17.07 -13.61
N ALA A 265 8.04 17.17 -13.58
CA ALA A 265 8.81 17.77 -12.49
C ALA A 265 8.47 19.24 -12.25
N ASN A 266 8.34 20.02 -13.31
CA ASN A 266 7.93 21.43 -13.21
C ASN A 266 6.50 21.55 -12.66
N ARG A 267 5.58 20.76 -13.18
CA ARG A 267 4.20 20.68 -12.71
C ARG A 267 4.12 20.43 -11.20
N SER A 268 4.87 19.47 -10.70
CA SER A 268 4.89 19.15 -9.26
C SER A 268 5.50 20.26 -8.43
N THR A 269 6.55 20.90 -8.96
CA THR A 269 7.17 22.06 -8.32
C THR A 269 6.16 23.20 -8.17
N ASP A 270 5.42 23.51 -9.23
CA ASP A 270 4.41 24.57 -9.24
C ASP A 270 3.28 24.27 -8.24
N TRP A 271 2.84 23.03 -8.20
CA TRP A 271 1.78 22.66 -7.26
C TRP A 271 2.21 22.72 -5.79
N VAL A 272 3.36 22.14 -5.48
CA VAL A 272 3.93 22.23 -4.12
C VAL A 272 3.99 23.69 -3.67
N ALA A 273 4.42 24.60 -4.58
CA ALA A 273 4.46 26.04 -4.34
C ALA A 273 3.06 26.64 -4.14
N ASP A 274 2.11 26.32 -5.03
CA ASP A 274 0.73 26.82 -4.98
C ASP A 274 0.00 26.39 -3.70
N ASN A 275 0.30 25.19 -3.21
CA ASN A 275 -0.27 24.62 -1.98
C ASN A 275 0.54 24.93 -0.71
N ARG A 276 1.53 25.82 -0.78
CA ARG A 276 2.39 26.24 0.35
C ARG A 276 3.06 25.07 1.06
N MET A 277 3.40 24.03 0.31
CA MET A 277 4.14 22.89 0.80
C MET A 277 5.64 23.06 0.55
N VAL A 278 6.45 22.28 1.26
CA VAL A 278 7.90 22.25 1.08
C VAL A 278 8.29 20.96 0.36
N CYS A 279 8.84 21.11 -0.84
CA CYS A 279 9.39 19.99 -1.58
C CYS A 279 10.72 19.53 -0.97
N ALA A 280 10.83 18.23 -0.73
CA ALA A 280 12.08 17.62 -0.30
C ALA A 280 12.89 17.13 -1.52
N GLY A 281 13.44 18.07 -2.32
CA GLY A 281 14.21 17.75 -3.52
C GLY A 281 15.31 16.71 -3.30
N ASN A 282 15.99 16.75 -2.14
CA ASN A 282 17.02 15.78 -1.76
C ASN A 282 16.48 14.35 -1.51
N LYS A 283 15.18 14.17 -1.30
CA LYS A 283 14.51 12.86 -1.17
C LYS A 283 13.91 12.37 -2.47
N THR A 284 13.68 13.26 -3.43
CA THR A 284 13.17 12.90 -4.76
C THR A 284 14.23 12.09 -5.51
N LYS A 285 13.80 11.05 -6.23
CA LYS A 285 14.66 10.17 -7.00
C LYS A 285 14.14 10.05 -8.42
N LEU A 286 15.04 9.97 -9.35
CA LEU A 286 14.78 9.65 -10.75
C LEU A 286 15.30 8.26 -11.04
N MET A 287 14.55 7.47 -11.79
CA MET A 287 15.03 6.18 -12.30
C MET A 287 14.52 5.95 -13.72
N VAL A 288 15.43 5.72 -14.65
CA VAL A 288 15.09 5.36 -16.03
C VAL A 288 15.05 3.84 -16.16
N ILE A 289 13.87 3.30 -16.38
CA ILE A 289 13.60 1.86 -16.36
C ILE A 289 13.35 1.36 -17.79
N ALA A 290 14.06 0.33 -18.20
CA ALA A 290 13.84 -0.37 -19.47
C ALA A 290 14.49 -1.76 -19.44
N THR A 291 14.14 -2.61 -20.43
CA THR A 291 14.85 -3.88 -20.61
C THR A 291 16.32 -3.63 -20.93
N ASN A 292 17.21 -4.54 -20.51
CA ASN A 292 18.66 -4.44 -20.79
C ASN A 292 18.98 -4.22 -22.27
N GLN A 293 18.24 -4.86 -23.17
CA GLN A 293 18.42 -4.69 -24.60
C GLN A 293 18.11 -3.26 -25.05
N LEU A 294 17.02 -2.68 -24.56
CA LEU A 294 16.59 -1.34 -24.90
C LEU A 294 17.53 -0.28 -24.32
N ARG A 295 18.00 -0.47 -23.08
CA ARG A 295 18.99 0.41 -22.45
C ARG A 295 20.28 0.48 -23.27
N ARG A 296 20.85 -0.66 -23.65
CA ARG A 296 22.09 -0.73 -24.45
C ARG A 296 21.92 -0.14 -25.84
N SER A 297 20.77 -0.32 -26.49
CA SER A 297 20.55 0.16 -27.86
C SER A 297 20.20 1.64 -27.96
N ARG A 298 19.40 2.16 -27.04
CA ARG A 298 18.84 3.52 -27.12
C ARG A 298 19.42 4.48 -26.10
N PHE A 299 19.67 4.02 -24.85
CA PHE A 299 20.09 4.90 -23.75
C PHE A 299 21.64 5.01 -23.67
N ARG A 300 22.41 4.01 -24.16
CA ARG A 300 23.88 3.98 -24.23
C ARG A 300 24.59 4.49 -22.96
N ASP A 301 24.08 4.12 -21.76
CA ASP A 301 24.59 4.53 -20.45
C ASP A 301 24.68 6.06 -20.22
N GLN A 302 23.87 6.86 -20.93
CA GLN A 302 23.75 8.30 -20.65
C GLN A 302 22.93 8.47 -19.36
N ASN A 303 23.50 9.20 -18.38
CA ASN A 303 22.77 9.58 -17.19
C ASN A 303 21.74 10.65 -17.55
N MET A 304 20.50 10.45 -17.13
CA MET A 304 19.44 11.45 -17.24
C MET A 304 19.46 12.35 -16.01
N GLN A 305 19.31 13.65 -16.22
CA GLN A 305 19.20 14.65 -15.16
C GLN A 305 17.94 15.46 -15.36
N VAL A 306 17.22 15.73 -14.26
CA VAL A 306 16.05 16.60 -14.22
C VAL A 306 16.13 17.55 -13.02
N THR A 307 15.52 18.71 -13.15
CA THR A 307 15.44 19.70 -12.05
C THR A 307 14.08 19.58 -11.39
N VAL A 308 14.06 19.39 -10.06
CA VAL A 308 12.85 19.30 -9.24
C VAL A 308 12.99 20.25 -8.05
N CYS A 309 12.09 21.18 -7.88
CA CYS A 309 12.13 22.17 -6.78
C CYS A 309 13.50 22.86 -6.64
N GLY A 310 14.15 23.18 -7.77
CA GLY A 310 15.45 23.83 -7.80
C GLY A 310 16.66 22.93 -7.53
N ALA A 311 16.46 21.62 -7.28
CA ALA A 311 17.52 20.64 -7.12
C ALA A 311 17.72 19.84 -8.41
N GLU A 312 18.97 19.64 -8.83
CA GLU A 312 19.31 18.70 -9.92
C GLU A 312 19.31 17.27 -9.38
N ILE A 313 18.60 16.38 -10.07
CA ILE A 313 18.44 14.97 -9.70
C ILE A 313 18.92 14.10 -10.85
N GLU A 314 19.89 13.24 -10.57
CA GLU A 314 20.41 12.26 -11.51
C GLU A 314 19.64 10.94 -11.43
N ASP A 315 19.62 10.18 -12.52
CA ASP A 315 19.01 8.86 -12.52
C ASP A 315 19.82 7.85 -11.71
N THR A 316 19.08 7.01 -10.98
CA THR A 316 19.63 5.96 -10.13
C THR A 316 19.39 4.58 -10.72
N LYS A 317 20.22 3.60 -10.33
CA LYS A 317 20.10 2.21 -10.81
C LYS A 317 19.07 1.41 -10.02
N SER A 318 18.90 1.73 -8.76
CA SER A 318 17.98 1.02 -7.84
C SER A 318 17.45 1.96 -6.78
N GLU A 319 16.16 1.93 -6.53
CA GLU A 319 15.51 2.72 -5.47
C GLU A 319 14.47 1.92 -4.71
N LYS A 320 14.30 2.29 -3.44
CA LYS A 320 13.31 1.68 -2.57
C LYS A 320 11.99 2.43 -2.66
N LEU A 321 10.97 1.74 -3.16
CA LEU A 321 9.60 2.25 -3.24
C LEU A 321 8.66 1.36 -2.46
N LEU A 322 7.88 1.95 -1.55
CA LEU A 322 6.87 1.25 -0.73
C LEU A 322 7.39 -0.08 -0.13
N GLY A 323 8.68 -0.12 0.24
CA GLY A 323 9.29 -1.29 0.88
C GLY A 323 9.86 -2.36 -0.03
N LEU A 324 9.64 -2.29 -1.36
CA LEU A 324 10.37 -3.05 -2.38
C LEU A 324 11.53 -2.23 -2.93
N VAL A 325 12.57 -2.92 -3.39
CA VAL A 325 13.67 -2.30 -4.16
C VAL A 325 13.43 -2.63 -5.64
N LEU A 326 13.16 -1.60 -6.41
CA LEU A 326 13.07 -1.66 -7.86
C LEU A 326 14.43 -1.34 -8.46
N ASN A 327 14.76 -1.96 -9.58
CA ASN A 327 15.92 -1.58 -10.35
C ASN A 327 15.58 -1.23 -11.80
N ASN A 328 16.50 -0.54 -12.43
CA ASN A 328 16.33 -0.01 -13.77
C ASN A 328 16.30 -1.09 -14.89
N GLU A 329 16.49 -2.36 -14.55
CA GLU A 329 16.51 -3.51 -15.47
C GLU A 329 15.25 -4.41 -15.34
N LEU A 330 14.27 -4.03 -14.53
CA LEU A 330 13.06 -4.82 -14.22
C LEU A 330 13.41 -6.20 -13.62
N SER A 331 14.46 -6.28 -12.78
CA SER A 331 14.84 -7.51 -12.08
C SER A 331 14.66 -7.36 -10.56
N TRP A 332 14.45 -8.47 -9.85
CA TRP A 332 14.30 -8.47 -8.38
C TRP A 332 15.60 -8.78 -7.62
N LYS A 333 16.76 -8.77 -8.32
CA LYS A 333 18.05 -9.13 -7.71
C LYS A 333 18.38 -8.24 -6.52
N ASP A 334 18.26 -6.92 -6.69
CA ASP A 334 18.61 -5.96 -5.64
C ASP A 334 17.69 -6.09 -4.42
N TYR A 335 16.40 -6.35 -4.65
CA TYR A 335 15.47 -6.63 -3.56
C TYR A 335 15.79 -7.94 -2.83
N LEU A 336 16.16 -8.99 -3.56
CA LEU A 336 16.42 -10.32 -2.99
C LEU A 336 17.77 -10.40 -2.27
N TYR A 337 18.82 -9.83 -2.87
CA TYR A 337 20.21 -10.01 -2.43
C TYR A 337 20.83 -8.75 -1.81
N GLY A 338 20.42 -7.57 -2.23
CA GLY A 338 20.97 -6.29 -1.78
C GLY A 338 22.29 -5.90 -2.48
N GLU A 339 22.58 -6.45 -3.65
CA GLU A 339 23.91 -6.38 -4.29
C GLU A 339 24.31 -4.99 -4.83
N THR A 340 23.34 -4.12 -5.17
CA THR A 340 23.64 -2.81 -5.78
C THR A 340 23.14 -1.63 -4.96
N TRP A 341 22.39 -1.91 -3.89
CA TRP A 341 21.77 -0.86 -3.10
C TRP A 341 22.67 -0.42 -1.96
N ARG A 342 23.01 0.86 -1.97
CA ARG A 342 23.82 1.65 -1.02
C ARG A 342 24.46 0.86 0.12
N PRO A 343 25.77 0.56 0.06
CA PRO A 343 26.51 -0.09 1.15
C PRO A 343 26.42 0.67 2.49
N GLU A 344 26.22 1.98 2.42
CA GLU A 344 26.15 2.92 3.55
C GLU A 344 24.94 2.69 4.46
N ASP A 345 23.80 2.21 3.92
CA ASP A 345 22.56 2.05 4.68
C ASP A 345 22.41 0.68 5.38
N ASN A 346 23.41 -0.21 5.34
CA ASN A 346 23.32 -1.60 5.84
C ASN A 346 22.10 -2.36 5.29
N ALA A 347 21.62 -1.99 4.11
CA ALA A 347 20.37 -2.45 3.53
C ALA A 347 20.55 -3.84 2.93
N ARG A 348 20.33 -4.84 3.76
CA ARG A 348 20.36 -6.24 3.37
C ARG A 348 19.13 -6.59 2.54
N GLY A 349 19.31 -7.34 1.45
CA GLY A 349 18.21 -7.89 0.66
C GLY A 349 17.29 -8.81 1.48
N LEU A 350 16.17 -9.23 0.88
CA LEU A 350 15.16 -10.07 1.53
C LEU A 350 15.75 -11.38 2.08
N ILE A 351 16.58 -12.07 1.28
CA ILE A 351 17.18 -13.37 1.63
C ILE A 351 18.06 -13.28 2.90
N PRO A 352 19.03 -12.34 3.00
CA PRO A 352 19.77 -12.12 4.24
C PRO A 352 18.89 -11.75 5.44
N GLN A 353 17.87 -10.88 5.24
CA GLN A 353 16.95 -10.48 6.32
C GLN A 353 16.14 -11.67 6.84
N LEU A 354 15.63 -12.55 5.97
CA LEU A 354 14.92 -13.76 6.36
C LEU A 354 15.84 -14.74 7.10
N SER A 355 17.09 -14.88 6.65
CA SER A 355 18.08 -15.75 7.31
C SER A 355 18.39 -15.26 8.73
N GLN A 356 18.54 -13.95 8.94
CA GLN A 356 18.72 -13.37 10.27
C GLN A 356 17.51 -13.66 11.19
N ARG A 357 16.29 -13.53 10.67
CA ARG A 357 15.06 -13.82 11.42
C ARG A 357 14.94 -15.30 11.81
N VAL A 358 15.39 -16.22 10.95
CA VAL A 358 15.52 -17.65 11.31
C VAL A 358 16.50 -17.83 12.47
N GLY A 359 17.61 -17.11 12.49
CA GLY A 359 18.57 -17.12 13.62
C GLY A 359 17.93 -16.65 14.94
N ILE A 360 17.03 -15.64 14.90
CA ILE A 360 16.27 -15.23 16.08
C ILE A 360 15.29 -16.34 16.51
N LEU A 361 14.53 -16.89 15.56
CA LEU A 361 13.55 -17.96 15.83
C LEU A 361 14.22 -19.20 16.44
N SER A 362 15.43 -19.57 15.99
CA SER A 362 16.17 -20.72 16.51
C SER A 362 16.59 -20.56 17.99
N LYS A 363 16.77 -19.32 18.44
CA LYS A 363 17.11 -19.05 19.85
C LYS A 363 15.90 -19.16 20.78
N ILE A 364 14.71 -18.80 20.30
CA ILE A 364 13.49 -18.73 21.13
C ILE A 364 12.64 -20.00 21.08
N VAL A 365 12.84 -20.90 20.10
CA VAL A 365 12.00 -22.10 19.95
C VAL A 365 11.97 -22.97 21.21
N LYS A 366 13.10 -23.10 21.92
CA LYS A 366 13.23 -23.92 23.13
C LYS A 366 12.49 -23.35 24.35
N THR A 367 12.17 -22.06 24.33
CA THR A 367 11.54 -21.35 25.46
C THR A 367 10.05 -21.14 25.30
N MET A 368 9.47 -21.64 24.19
CA MET A 368 8.07 -21.37 23.84
C MET A 368 7.26 -22.64 23.59
N GLN A 369 5.98 -22.56 23.92
CA GLN A 369 5.01 -23.58 23.51
C GLN A 369 4.79 -23.53 21.99
N PRO A 370 4.54 -24.70 21.32
CA PRO A 370 4.45 -24.78 19.85
C PRO A 370 3.46 -23.81 19.21
N HIS A 371 2.27 -23.63 19.79
CA HIS A 371 1.26 -22.72 19.25
C HIS A 371 1.70 -21.25 19.31
N ARG A 372 2.34 -20.82 20.41
CA ARG A 372 2.91 -19.47 20.55
C ARG A 372 4.09 -19.28 19.60
N PHE A 373 4.95 -20.27 19.45
CA PHE A 373 6.05 -20.24 18.50
C PHE A 373 5.55 -20.05 17.05
N SER A 374 4.46 -20.71 16.66
CA SER A 374 3.84 -20.51 15.35
C SER A 374 3.39 -19.04 15.13
N LEU A 375 2.88 -18.34 16.14
CA LEU A 375 2.55 -16.92 16.04
C LEU A 375 3.80 -16.07 15.83
N PHE A 376 4.90 -16.37 16.51
CA PHE A 376 6.19 -15.69 16.29
C PHE A 376 6.73 -15.95 14.88
N CYS A 377 6.63 -17.17 14.35
CA CYS A 377 6.98 -17.47 12.96
C CYS A 377 6.14 -16.61 11.98
N ASN A 378 4.84 -16.46 12.22
CA ASN A 378 3.97 -15.62 11.40
C ASN A 378 4.38 -14.15 11.48
N GLY A 379 4.63 -13.61 12.68
CA GLY A 379 5.00 -12.21 12.88
C GLY A 379 6.41 -11.86 12.38
N LEU A 380 7.40 -12.72 12.62
CA LEU A 380 8.79 -12.43 12.28
C LEU A 380 9.18 -12.89 10.87
N PHE A 381 8.76 -14.05 10.43
CA PHE A 381 9.21 -14.65 9.17
C PHE A 381 8.19 -14.47 8.05
N TYR A 382 6.97 -15.01 8.22
CA TYR A 382 5.96 -14.98 7.15
C TYR A 382 5.48 -13.59 6.83
N SER A 383 5.36 -12.67 7.79
CA SER A 383 5.02 -11.27 7.52
C SER A 383 5.99 -10.61 6.55
N LYS A 384 7.30 -10.94 6.65
CA LYS A 384 8.32 -10.40 5.74
C LYS A 384 8.36 -11.13 4.40
N LEU A 385 8.24 -12.46 4.41
CA LEU A 385 8.22 -13.27 3.18
C LEU A 385 7.02 -12.95 2.30
N LEU A 386 5.83 -12.77 2.90
CA LEU A 386 4.58 -12.52 2.19
C LEU A 386 4.42 -11.07 1.73
N TYR A 387 5.26 -10.15 2.24
CA TYR A 387 5.16 -8.75 1.84
C TYR A 387 5.40 -8.58 0.34
N CYS A 388 4.34 -8.23 -0.39
CA CYS A 388 4.33 -8.06 -1.83
C CYS A 388 4.82 -9.30 -2.64
N LEU A 389 4.72 -10.51 -2.08
CA LEU A 389 5.15 -11.74 -2.76
C LEU A 389 4.41 -11.95 -4.09
N GLN A 390 3.16 -11.50 -4.22
CA GLN A 390 2.39 -11.51 -5.46
C GLN A 390 2.95 -10.54 -6.52
N VAL A 391 3.77 -9.56 -6.17
CA VAL A 391 4.42 -8.64 -7.12
C VAL A 391 5.68 -9.30 -7.71
N PHE A 392 6.62 -9.69 -6.86
CA PHE A 392 7.94 -10.17 -7.29
C PHE A 392 8.04 -11.69 -7.47
N GLY A 393 7.22 -12.49 -6.79
CA GLY A 393 7.26 -13.95 -6.87
C GLY A 393 6.73 -14.48 -8.21
N HIS A 394 7.03 -15.76 -8.51
CA HIS A 394 6.56 -16.44 -9.72
C HIS A 394 5.98 -17.81 -9.41
N VAL A 395 5.15 -18.33 -10.32
CA VAL A 395 4.54 -19.67 -10.24
C VAL A 395 4.84 -20.40 -11.55
N TRP A 396 5.54 -21.52 -11.47
CA TRP A 396 5.84 -22.39 -12.60
C TRP A 396 4.86 -23.56 -12.68
N ASN A 397 4.81 -24.18 -13.84
CA ASN A 397 4.01 -25.37 -14.08
C ASN A 397 2.51 -25.15 -13.83
N ILE A 398 2.00 -24.01 -14.25
CA ILE A 398 0.55 -23.77 -14.32
C ILE A 398 0.01 -24.61 -15.48
N PRO A 399 -1.00 -25.47 -15.25
CA PRO A 399 -1.59 -26.29 -16.31
C PRO A 399 -2.02 -25.46 -17.52
N ASN A 400 -1.80 -25.98 -18.73
CA ASN A 400 -2.13 -25.33 -20.03
C ASN A 400 -1.41 -23.99 -20.31
N HIS A 401 -0.34 -23.66 -19.59
CA HIS A 401 0.43 -22.43 -19.74
C HIS A 401 1.94 -22.70 -19.79
N ASP A 402 2.40 -23.41 -20.84
CA ASP A 402 3.82 -23.74 -21.02
C ASP A 402 4.71 -22.49 -21.17
N ASP A 403 4.17 -21.38 -21.65
CA ASP A 403 4.88 -20.12 -21.75
C ASP A 403 5.38 -19.58 -20.40
N LEU A 404 4.65 -19.83 -19.31
CA LEU A 404 5.06 -19.46 -17.95
C LEU A 404 6.19 -20.33 -17.40
N ASN A 405 6.46 -21.47 -18.05
CA ASN A 405 7.56 -22.38 -17.70
C ASN A 405 8.87 -21.97 -18.35
N ARG A 406 8.84 -21.12 -19.39
CA ARG A 406 10.02 -20.57 -20.07
C ARG A 406 10.75 -19.60 -19.15
N ARG A 407 11.98 -19.24 -19.52
CA ARG A 407 12.86 -18.40 -18.70
C ARG A 407 12.23 -17.05 -18.34
N TYR A 408 11.70 -16.96 -17.13
CA TYR A 408 11.37 -15.68 -16.50
C TYR A 408 12.63 -15.18 -15.78
N THR A 409 13.19 -14.06 -16.24
CA THR A 409 14.49 -13.59 -15.77
C THR A 409 14.42 -12.68 -14.54
N ALA A 410 13.28 -12.05 -14.29
CA ALA A 410 13.12 -11.13 -13.15
C ALA A 410 13.13 -11.84 -11.79
N PHE A 411 12.53 -13.05 -11.72
CA PHE A 411 12.58 -13.95 -10.55
C PHE A 411 12.79 -15.38 -11.04
N THR A 412 13.88 -16.01 -10.64
CA THR A 412 14.33 -17.30 -11.18
C THR A 412 13.89 -18.51 -10.35
N LYS A 413 13.96 -19.72 -10.94
CA LYS A 413 13.77 -20.98 -10.19
C LYS A 413 14.75 -21.08 -9.01
N GLU A 414 15.98 -20.56 -9.19
CA GLU A 414 17.01 -20.55 -8.14
C GLU A 414 16.66 -19.60 -6.99
N ASP A 415 16.08 -18.41 -7.30
CA ASP A 415 15.60 -17.48 -6.28
C ASP A 415 14.50 -18.13 -5.42
N ASN A 416 13.54 -18.78 -6.08
CA ASN A 416 12.51 -19.57 -5.38
C ASN A 416 13.11 -20.68 -4.51
N ARG A 417 14.10 -21.42 -5.04
CA ARG A 417 14.80 -22.48 -4.29
C ARG A 417 15.49 -21.91 -3.04
N LYS A 418 16.19 -20.79 -3.15
CA LYS A 418 16.85 -20.13 -2.00
C LYS A 418 15.84 -19.71 -0.93
N LEU A 419 14.73 -19.10 -1.32
CA LEU A 419 13.66 -18.75 -0.37
C LEU A 419 13.04 -20.01 0.29
N GLN A 420 12.82 -21.08 -0.50
CA GLN A 420 12.30 -22.34 0.04
C GLN A 420 13.27 -23.00 1.03
N VAL A 421 14.57 -22.94 0.78
CA VAL A 421 15.58 -23.46 1.73
C VAL A 421 15.51 -22.72 3.07
N ILE A 422 15.33 -21.39 3.04
CA ILE A 422 15.19 -20.61 4.27
C ILE A 422 13.85 -20.95 4.97
N GLN A 423 12.77 -21.09 4.22
CA GLN A 423 11.48 -21.51 4.77
C GLN A 423 11.60 -22.90 5.42
N ASN A 424 12.29 -23.85 4.80
CA ASN A 424 12.49 -25.19 5.35
C ASN A 424 13.16 -25.16 6.74
N LYS A 425 14.08 -24.21 6.99
CA LYS A 425 14.65 -24.01 8.34
C LYS A 425 13.57 -23.64 9.36
N VAL A 426 12.65 -22.73 9.00
CA VAL A 426 11.52 -22.38 9.89
C VAL A 426 10.59 -23.56 10.10
N LEU A 427 10.29 -24.33 9.04
CA LEU A 427 9.44 -25.52 9.13
C LEU A 427 10.04 -26.58 10.07
N ARG A 428 11.35 -26.80 10.02
CA ARG A 428 12.04 -27.71 10.97
C ARG A 428 11.93 -27.22 12.41
N LEU A 429 12.11 -25.91 12.65
CA LEU A 429 11.90 -25.35 13.98
C LEU A 429 10.45 -25.51 14.48
N LYS A 430 9.45 -25.43 13.58
CA LYS A 430 8.03 -25.65 13.93
C LYS A 430 7.70 -27.11 14.21
N THR A 431 8.28 -28.02 13.45
CA THR A 431 7.91 -29.46 13.48
C THR A 431 8.83 -30.32 14.34
N GLY A 432 10.04 -29.84 14.65
CA GLY A 432 11.07 -30.59 15.34
C GLY A 432 11.70 -31.73 14.50
N LEU A 433 11.41 -31.78 13.18
CA LEU A 433 11.90 -32.83 12.29
C LEU A 433 13.38 -32.64 11.93
N PRO A 434 14.11 -33.74 11.62
CA PRO A 434 15.54 -33.72 11.28
C PRO A 434 15.90 -32.90 10.05
N SER A 435 17.20 -32.58 9.90
CA SER A 435 17.74 -31.77 8.79
C SER A 435 17.53 -32.40 7.42
N GLU A 436 17.53 -33.70 7.34
CA GLU A 436 17.39 -34.51 6.12
C GLU A 436 15.93 -34.64 5.64
N THR A 437 14.97 -34.23 6.47
CA THR A 437 13.54 -34.35 6.14
C THR A 437 13.20 -33.60 4.85
N PRO A 438 12.61 -34.27 3.84
CA PRO A 438 12.20 -33.68 2.59
C PRO A 438 11.18 -32.55 2.79
N THR A 439 11.21 -31.55 1.89
CA THR A 439 10.31 -30.38 1.93
C THR A 439 8.83 -30.78 1.97
N GLU A 440 8.44 -31.80 1.24
CA GLU A 440 7.06 -32.31 1.16
C GLU A 440 6.54 -32.76 2.54
N ILE A 441 7.38 -33.46 3.29
CA ILE A 441 7.05 -33.96 4.65
C ILE A 441 6.96 -32.77 5.61
N LEU A 442 7.92 -31.83 5.55
CA LEU A 442 7.90 -30.62 6.38
C LEU A 442 6.62 -29.81 6.19
N LEU A 443 6.21 -29.57 4.94
CA LEU A 443 5.00 -28.82 4.61
C LEU A 443 3.73 -29.56 5.04
N LYS A 444 3.66 -30.87 4.80
CA LYS A 444 2.54 -31.73 5.21
C LYS A 444 2.37 -31.71 6.73
N THR A 445 3.45 -31.84 7.48
CA THR A 445 3.43 -31.89 8.96
C THR A 445 3.08 -30.52 9.56
N SER A 446 3.62 -29.43 8.99
CA SER A 446 3.35 -28.07 9.49
C SER A 446 2.01 -27.51 9.03
N GLY A 447 1.42 -28.04 7.96
CA GLY A 447 0.23 -27.49 7.30
C GLY A 447 0.47 -26.17 6.54
N ASP A 448 1.73 -25.80 6.32
CA ASP A 448 2.11 -24.59 5.59
C ASP A 448 2.13 -24.83 4.06
N LEU A 449 2.15 -23.74 3.29
CA LEU A 449 2.32 -23.76 1.83
C LEU A 449 3.80 -23.46 1.48
N SER A 450 4.30 -24.05 0.38
CA SER A 450 5.63 -23.69 -0.16
C SER A 450 5.67 -22.27 -0.68
N VAL A 451 6.87 -21.71 -0.92
CA VAL A 451 7.03 -20.34 -1.46
C VAL A 451 6.24 -20.15 -2.76
N GLN A 452 6.32 -21.10 -3.70
CA GLN A 452 5.55 -21.05 -4.95
C GLN A 452 4.03 -21.12 -4.70
N GLN A 453 3.58 -21.99 -3.80
CA GLN A 453 2.19 -22.11 -3.41
C GLN A 453 1.68 -20.86 -2.67
N LEU A 454 2.52 -20.22 -1.86
CA LEU A 454 2.22 -18.92 -1.23
C LEU A 454 2.08 -17.81 -2.26
N THR A 455 2.92 -17.79 -3.31
CA THR A 455 2.79 -16.84 -4.42
C THR A 455 1.46 -17.02 -5.15
N ALA A 456 1.08 -18.26 -5.48
CA ALA A 456 -0.22 -18.55 -6.09
C ALA A 456 -1.39 -18.14 -5.19
N PHE A 457 -1.29 -18.46 -3.91
CA PHE A 457 -2.30 -18.12 -2.90
C PHE A 457 -2.51 -16.61 -2.76
N THR A 458 -1.44 -15.83 -2.60
CA THR A 458 -1.53 -14.38 -2.47
C THR A 458 -2.01 -13.72 -3.75
N SER A 459 -1.59 -14.21 -4.92
CA SER A 459 -2.03 -13.70 -6.22
C SER A 459 -3.53 -13.91 -6.43
N LEU A 460 -4.02 -15.13 -6.24
CA LEU A 460 -5.45 -15.47 -6.38
C LEU A 460 -6.32 -14.75 -5.36
N LEU A 461 -5.85 -14.60 -4.12
CA LEU A 461 -6.59 -13.85 -3.09
C LEU A 461 -6.68 -12.35 -3.42
N THR A 462 -5.63 -11.77 -4.01
CA THR A 462 -5.64 -10.38 -4.48
C THR A 462 -6.62 -10.19 -5.63
N ALA A 463 -6.60 -11.07 -6.64
CA ALA A 463 -7.57 -11.04 -7.74
C ALA A 463 -9.02 -11.17 -7.23
N GLN A 464 -9.28 -12.15 -6.36
CA GLN A 464 -10.62 -12.36 -5.80
C GLN A 464 -11.13 -11.16 -5.00
N LYS A 465 -10.26 -10.49 -4.22
CA LYS A 465 -10.63 -9.26 -3.52
C LYS A 465 -11.01 -8.16 -4.50
N SER A 466 -10.22 -7.95 -5.54
CA SER A 466 -10.50 -6.93 -6.56
C SER A 466 -11.79 -7.23 -7.32
N ILE A 467 -12.05 -8.49 -7.67
CA ILE A 467 -13.29 -8.92 -8.31
C ILE A 467 -14.50 -8.73 -7.38
N TYR A 468 -14.38 -9.09 -6.10
CA TYR A 468 -15.49 -9.03 -5.15
C TYR A 468 -15.85 -7.61 -4.73
N TYR A 469 -14.82 -6.78 -4.42
CA TYR A 469 -15.03 -5.41 -3.95
C TYR A 469 -15.10 -4.38 -5.08
N GLN A 470 -14.72 -4.75 -6.30
CA GLN A 470 -14.52 -3.85 -7.46
C GLN A 470 -13.52 -2.71 -7.15
N GLU A 471 -12.55 -3.03 -6.29
CA GLU A 471 -11.50 -2.10 -5.82
C GLU A 471 -10.16 -2.84 -5.61
N PRO A 472 -9.04 -2.17 -5.83
CA PRO A 472 -8.89 -0.91 -6.57
C PRO A 472 -9.42 -1.01 -8.00
N VAL A 473 -9.94 0.10 -8.54
CA VAL A 473 -10.57 0.12 -9.88
C VAL A 473 -9.62 -0.42 -10.95
N TYR A 474 -8.37 0.03 -10.95
CA TYR A 474 -7.35 -0.45 -11.88
C TYR A 474 -7.21 -1.98 -11.88
N LEU A 475 -7.11 -2.61 -10.69
CA LEU A 475 -7.00 -4.07 -10.60
C LEU A 475 -8.29 -4.78 -11.02
N ALA A 476 -9.45 -4.24 -10.65
CA ALA A 476 -10.74 -4.82 -10.98
C ALA A 476 -10.99 -4.81 -12.49
N GLU A 477 -10.58 -3.77 -13.20
CA GLU A 477 -10.69 -3.65 -14.65
C GLU A 477 -9.88 -4.70 -15.42
N HIS A 478 -8.75 -5.13 -14.89
CA HIS A 478 -7.93 -6.20 -15.49
C HIS A 478 -8.51 -7.61 -15.29
N PHE A 479 -9.43 -7.78 -14.32
CA PHE A 479 -10.07 -9.07 -14.04
C PHE A 479 -11.51 -9.16 -14.57
N LYS A 480 -11.77 -8.61 -15.77
CA LYS A 480 -13.08 -8.71 -16.44
C LYS A 480 -13.33 -10.11 -16.97
N PHE A 481 -14.50 -10.63 -16.69
CA PHE A 481 -14.92 -11.94 -17.18
C PHE A 481 -15.24 -11.93 -18.68
N ASN A 482 -14.94 -13.06 -19.35
CA ASN A 482 -15.36 -13.30 -20.72
C ASN A 482 -16.89 -13.32 -20.82
N GLN A 483 -17.44 -12.61 -21.81
CA GLN A 483 -18.86 -12.57 -22.08
C GLN A 483 -19.35 -13.74 -22.94
N VAL A 484 -18.49 -14.71 -23.26
CA VAL A 484 -18.80 -15.83 -24.15
C VAL A 484 -19.60 -16.90 -23.40
N GLN A 485 -20.78 -17.25 -23.95
CA GLN A 485 -21.69 -18.28 -23.40
C GLN A 485 -21.21 -19.72 -23.72
N ASN A 486 -20.01 -20.08 -23.29
CA ASN A 486 -19.53 -21.45 -23.39
C ASN A 486 -19.36 -22.01 -21.97
N PRO A 487 -20.00 -23.12 -21.57
CA PRO A 487 -19.89 -23.69 -20.22
C PRO A 487 -18.47 -23.97 -19.76
N ARG A 488 -17.52 -24.25 -20.66
CA ARG A 488 -16.12 -24.46 -20.33
C ARG A 488 -15.34 -23.16 -20.08
N SER A 489 -15.78 -22.06 -20.67
CA SER A 489 -15.19 -20.72 -20.50
C SER A 489 -15.98 -19.81 -19.56
N GLU A 490 -17.01 -20.36 -18.90
CA GLU A 490 -17.83 -19.62 -17.95
C GLU A 490 -16.96 -19.02 -16.84
N ASN A 491 -17.13 -17.71 -16.61
CA ASN A 491 -16.37 -16.94 -15.61
C ASN A 491 -14.83 -17.02 -15.76
N THR A 492 -14.31 -17.22 -16.96
CA THR A 492 -12.88 -17.03 -17.23
C THR A 492 -12.56 -15.55 -17.45
N ILE A 493 -11.35 -15.15 -17.08
CA ILE A 493 -10.83 -13.79 -17.29
C ILE A 493 -10.14 -13.74 -18.65
N VAL A 494 -10.30 -12.61 -19.35
CA VAL A 494 -9.60 -12.37 -20.63
C VAL A 494 -8.10 -12.21 -20.35
N PRO A 495 -7.21 -13.06 -20.91
CA PRO A 495 -5.78 -12.92 -20.71
C PRO A 495 -5.22 -11.72 -21.48
N ALA A 496 -4.30 -10.98 -20.87
CA ALA A 496 -3.52 -9.97 -21.56
C ALA A 496 -2.59 -10.60 -22.61
N ASN A 497 -2.44 -9.94 -23.76
CA ASN A 497 -1.61 -10.44 -24.85
C ASN A 497 -0.20 -9.85 -24.80
N TYR A 498 0.67 -10.41 -23.96
CA TYR A 498 2.07 -9.98 -23.85
C TYR A 498 3.02 -10.84 -24.72
N LYS A 499 4.01 -10.22 -25.33
CA LYS A 499 5.06 -10.87 -26.16
C LYS A 499 6.34 -11.14 -25.38
N LEU A 500 6.74 -10.22 -24.50
CA LEU A 500 7.98 -10.34 -23.74
C LEU A 500 7.85 -11.34 -22.58
N SER A 501 8.91 -12.10 -22.33
CA SER A 501 8.92 -13.07 -21.20
C SER A 501 8.82 -12.38 -19.83
N VAL A 502 9.35 -11.17 -19.69
CA VAL A 502 9.25 -10.40 -18.44
C VAL A 502 7.81 -10.00 -18.15
N SER A 503 7.06 -9.56 -19.16
CA SER A 503 5.65 -9.18 -19.02
C SER A 503 4.74 -10.38 -18.73
N ARG A 504 5.00 -11.53 -19.37
CA ARG A 504 4.28 -12.78 -19.08
C ARG A 504 4.51 -13.29 -17.65
N GLY A 505 5.65 -12.96 -17.03
CA GLY A 505 5.91 -13.22 -15.62
C GLY A 505 5.20 -12.26 -14.65
N GLY A 506 4.66 -11.14 -15.15
CA GLY A 506 3.97 -10.13 -14.35
C GLY A 506 2.73 -10.64 -13.62
N PHE A 507 2.23 -9.82 -12.71
CA PHE A 507 1.12 -10.20 -11.83
C PHE A 507 -0.15 -10.58 -12.60
N PHE A 508 -0.61 -9.74 -13.53
CA PHE A 508 -1.88 -9.95 -14.21
C PHE A 508 -1.87 -11.19 -15.10
N PHE A 509 -0.86 -11.38 -15.94
CA PHE A 509 -0.77 -12.53 -16.82
C PHE A 509 -0.75 -13.85 -16.04
N ARG A 510 0.15 -13.95 -15.05
CA ARG A 510 0.28 -15.13 -14.19
C ARG A 510 -0.99 -15.40 -13.38
N THR A 511 -1.60 -14.35 -12.82
CA THR A 511 -2.78 -14.49 -11.98
C THR A 511 -4.01 -14.87 -12.80
N THR A 512 -4.16 -14.32 -14.01
CA THR A 512 -5.21 -14.72 -14.95
C THR A 512 -5.07 -16.20 -15.34
N ALA A 513 -3.85 -16.66 -15.64
CA ALA A 513 -3.58 -18.07 -15.92
C ALA A 513 -3.97 -18.98 -14.73
N LEU A 514 -3.58 -18.58 -13.51
CA LEU A 514 -3.98 -19.32 -12.29
C LEU A 514 -5.50 -19.32 -12.10
N PHE A 515 -6.15 -18.18 -12.24
CA PHE A 515 -7.59 -18.03 -12.03
C PHE A 515 -8.39 -18.87 -13.03
N ASN A 516 -8.01 -18.85 -14.30
CA ASN A 516 -8.68 -19.61 -15.36
C ASN A 516 -8.51 -21.12 -15.21
N ASN A 517 -7.53 -21.59 -14.43
CA ASN A 517 -7.38 -23.00 -14.07
C ASN A 517 -8.18 -23.42 -12.81
N LEU A 518 -8.85 -22.49 -12.13
CA LEU A 518 -9.74 -22.83 -11.02
C LEU A 518 -10.96 -23.61 -11.51
N PRO A 519 -11.57 -24.47 -10.68
CA PRO A 519 -12.86 -25.07 -11.01
C PRO A 519 -13.97 -23.99 -11.06
N PRO A 520 -15.04 -24.19 -11.84
CA PRO A 520 -16.08 -23.20 -12.07
C PRO A 520 -16.70 -22.60 -10.79
N ASN A 521 -16.86 -23.41 -9.76
CA ASN A 521 -17.40 -22.96 -8.47
C ASN A 521 -16.51 -21.93 -7.75
N LEU A 522 -15.21 -21.87 -8.07
CA LEU A 522 -14.26 -20.88 -7.53
C LEU A 522 -14.01 -19.68 -8.48
N ARG A 523 -14.44 -19.77 -9.74
CA ARG A 523 -14.32 -18.70 -10.74
C ARG A 523 -15.50 -17.73 -10.72
N ARG A 524 -15.92 -17.27 -9.54
CA ARG A 524 -17.02 -16.31 -9.35
C ARG A 524 -16.70 -15.34 -8.24
N PRO A 525 -17.35 -14.16 -8.18
CA PRO A 525 -17.22 -13.26 -7.04
C PRO A 525 -17.63 -13.98 -5.75
N MET A 526 -16.70 -14.10 -4.81
CA MET A 526 -16.90 -14.74 -3.51
C MET A 526 -16.37 -13.85 -2.41
N GLU A 527 -16.99 -13.89 -1.24
CA GLU A 527 -16.45 -13.26 -0.05
C GLU A 527 -15.02 -13.76 0.20
N PRO A 528 -14.02 -12.85 0.38
CA PRO A 528 -12.60 -13.24 0.43
C PRO A 528 -12.22 -14.25 1.51
N LEU A 529 -12.90 -14.25 2.68
CA LEU A 529 -12.64 -15.24 3.72
C LEU A 529 -13.16 -16.63 3.35
N ALA A 530 -14.31 -16.71 2.67
CA ALA A 530 -14.83 -17.96 2.13
C ALA A 530 -13.89 -18.49 1.03
N PHE A 531 -13.52 -17.65 0.06
CA PHE A 531 -12.56 -18.01 -0.99
C PHE A 531 -11.23 -18.50 -0.40
N LYS A 532 -10.71 -17.84 0.62
CA LYS A 532 -9.46 -18.22 1.29
C LYS A 532 -9.49 -19.64 1.84
N ARG A 533 -10.65 -20.10 2.34
CA ARG A 533 -10.80 -21.46 2.88
C ARG A 533 -10.82 -22.50 1.75
N GLU A 534 -11.47 -22.19 0.65
CA GLU A 534 -11.66 -23.13 -0.46
C GLU A 534 -10.46 -23.22 -1.41
N ILE A 535 -9.72 -22.11 -1.60
CA ILE A 535 -8.59 -22.07 -2.51
C ILE A 535 -7.37 -22.85 -2.00
N LYS A 536 -7.14 -22.91 -0.68
CA LYS A 536 -5.96 -23.61 -0.12
C LYS A 536 -5.91 -25.10 -0.48
N PRO A 537 -6.99 -25.89 -0.36
CA PRO A 537 -7.01 -27.28 -0.82
C PRO A 537 -6.76 -27.45 -2.31
N TRP A 538 -7.25 -26.51 -3.14
CA TRP A 538 -7.00 -26.54 -4.58
C TRP A 538 -5.52 -26.29 -4.89
N ILE A 539 -4.88 -25.30 -4.26
CA ILE A 539 -3.45 -25.00 -4.44
C ILE A 539 -2.58 -26.22 -4.04
N LEU A 540 -2.88 -26.86 -2.92
CA LEU A 540 -2.13 -28.05 -2.46
C LEU A 540 -2.16 -29.19 -3.46
N ARG A 541 -3.24 -29.34 -4.23
CA ARG A 541 -3.41 -30.40 -5.23
C ARG A 541 -2.85 -30.05 -6.60
N ASN A 542 -2.90 -28.78 -7.01
CA ASN A 542 -2.68 -28.37 -8.40
C ASN A 542 -1.38 -27.54 -8.61
N ILE A 543 -0.83 -26.95 -7.55
CA ILE A 543 0.42 -26.17 -7.66
C ILE A 543 1.55 -26.99 -7.03
N PRO A 544 2.59 -27.33 -7.80
CA PRO A 544 3.71 -28.14 -7.28
C PRO A 544 4.46 -27.38 -6.17
N ILE A 545 5.06 -28.12 -5.27
CA ILE A 545 5.81 -27.58 -4.12
C ILE A 545 7.03 -26.79 -4.59
N LYS A 546 7.68 -27.24 -5.65
CA LYS A 546 8.85 -26.61 -6.27
C LYS A 546 8.72 -26.63 -7.79
N PRO A 547 9.37 -25.71 -8.50
CA PRO A 547 9.40 -25.75 -9.96
C PRO A 547 9.95 -27.08 -10.44
N VAL A 548 9.23 -27.75 -11.33
CA VAL A 548 9.71 -28.97 -11.97
C VAL A 548 10.82 -28.59 -12.95
N SER A 549 11.95 -29.32 -12.90
CA SER A 549 12.99 -29.21 -13.93
C SER A 549 12.39 -29.68 -15.26
N SER A 550 12.37 -28.80 -16.25
CA SER A 550 12.09 -29.17 -17.64
C SER A 550 13.21 -29.99 -18.20
#